data_6b898bc67b757f30804dd544a6e9000b
#
_entry.id   6b898bc67b757f30804dd544a6e9000b
#
_cell.length_a   1.000
_cell.length_b   1.000
_cell.length_c   1.000
_cell.angle_alpha   90.00
_cell.angle_beta   90.00
_cell.angle_gamma   90.00
#
_symmetry.space_group_name_H-M   'P 1'
#
loop_
_entity.id
_entity.type
_entity.pdbx_description
1 polymer ?
#
loop_
_entity_poly.entity_id
_entity_poly.type
_entity_poly.pdbx_seq_one_letter_code
_entity_poly.pdbx_strand_id
1 'polypeptide(L)'
;MSFVGREPRARAAAALAIAIGILASARSPHASAFASRDDFDASADKFAFESTSSQDAKVDLSAVASIDAKAETRALWVLRTSLTTPDHIAALVRSARDNGFNTLLVQVRGRGDAYYLGSVEPRPAELLRQPDTFDPLESVLEAGHAAGLRVHAWVNVNLISSATDLPAAREHVVYRHAAWLMVPRDIAQELATIEPESPAYVGKLARWTRAQPNEIEGLYTSPIVTEAADYTDSIVRDLAHRYAVDGIHLDYARYPSDRFDYSRPAIRAFRSAVRESIPAATRRTLDAEEAVDLFAYPDALPDEWRSFRIARMTALVSRLHATVKRERPEALVTAAVAPDMHDAFQHRLQDWGGWLEAGLIDAICPMAYTTEPAKFAEQIAAAREAAGT
;
A
#
# COMPACT_ATOMS: atom_id res chain seq x y z
N MET A 1 35.42 1.22 39.83
CA MET A 1 34.14 1.66 39.27
C MET A 1 33.91 0.87 37.98
N SER A 2 33.08 -0.17 38.08
CA SER A 2 32.87 -1.14 36.99
C SER A 2 31.71 -0.69 36.13
N PHE A 3 31.93 -0.50 34.84
CA PHE A 3 30.87 -0.33 33.86
C PHE A 3 30.37 -1.70 33.41
N VAL A 4 29.12 -2.02 33.75
CA VAL A 4 28.40 -3.19 33.24
C VAL A 4 27.82 -2.83 31.88
N GLY A 5 28.35 -3.44 30.81
CA GLY A 5 27.81 -3.38 29.49
C GLY A 5 26.45 -4.12 29.42
N ARG A 6 25.41 -3.45 28.94
CA ARG A 6 24.16 -4.08 28.56
C ARG A 6 24.34 -4.67 27.16
N GLU A 7 24.23 -5.97 27.04
CA GLU A 7 24.09 -6.66 25.74
C GLU A 7 22.78 -6.28 25.08
N PRO A 8 22.77 -6.06 23.73
CA PRO A 8 21.54 -5.90 22.98
C PRO A 8 20.82 -7.25 22.92
N ARG A 9 19.60 -7.30 23.42
CA ARG A 9 18.71 -8.45 23.22
C ARG A 9 18.41 -8.58 21.74
N ALA A 10 18.93 -9.62 21.09
CA ALA A 10 18.52 -10.07 19.77
C ALA A 10 17.02 -10.41 19.83
N ARG A 11 16.18 -9.59 19.21
CA ARG A 11 14.79 -9.95 18.92
C ARG A 11 14.84 -10.91 17.73
N ALA A 12 14.42 -12.15 17.95
CA ALA A 12 14.22 -13.11 16.87
C ALA A 12 13.13 -12.57 15.93
N ALA A 13 13.52 -12.12 14.73
CA ALA A 13 12.59 -11.86 13.67
C ALA A 13 12.01 -13.20 13.20
N ALA A 14 10.70 -13.38 13.34
CA ALA A 14 10.03 -14.58 12.84
C ALA A 14 9.97 -14.53 11.32
N ALA A 15 10.55 -15.54 10.64
CA ALA A 15 10.47 -15.67 9.20
C ALA A 15 9.03 -15.97 8.77
N LEU A 16 8.52 -15.15 7.85
CA LEU A 16 7.18 -15.29 7.30
C LEU A 16 7.32 -15.82 5.86
N ALA A 17 7.01 -17.11 5.63
CA ALA A 17 6.81 -17.62 4.28
C ALA A 17 5.35 -17.39 3.88
N ILE A 18 5.09 -16.61 2.84
CA ILE A 18 3.74 -16.30 2.36
C ILE A 18 3.48 -17.07 1.07
N ALA A 19 2.49 -17.99 1.10
CA ALA A 19 1.91 -18.55 -0.10
C ALA A 19 0.74 -17.67 -0.54
N ILE A 20 0.76 -17.19 -1.79
CA ILE A 20 -0.25 -16.28 -2.34
C ILE A 20 -1.26 -17.10 -3.13
N GLY A 21 -2.52 -17.11 -2.70
CA GLY A 21 -3.64 -17.60 -3.48
C GLY A 21 -4.65 -16.49 -3.73
N ILE A 22 -5.06 -16.30 -4.97
CA ILE A 22 -6.13 -15.37 -5.34
C ILE A 22 -7.39 -16.21 -5.60
N LEU A 23 -8.43 -16.04 -4.79
CA LEU A 23 -9.75 -16.62 -5.02
C LEU A 23 -10.57 -15.66 -5.89
N ALA A 24 -10.69 -15.98 -7.19
CA ALA A 24 -11.70 -15.38 -8.04
C ALA A 24 -13.05 -16.06 -7.77
N SER A 25 -14.09 -15.29 -7.41
CA SER A 25 -15.44 -15.83 -7.26
C SER A 25 -15.96 -16.32 -8.61
N ALA A 26 -16.37 -17.60 -8.69
CA ALA A 26 -16.99 -18.18 -9.85
C ALA A 26 -18.30 -17.43 -10.20
N ARG A 27 -18.36 -16.81 -11.38
CA ARG A 27 -19.57 -16.21 -11.92
C ARG A 27 -20.50 -17.29 -12.43
N SER A 28 -21.75 -17.29 -11.97
CA SER A 28 -22.86 -17.99 -12.67
C SER A 28 -23.11 -17.34 -14.02
N PRO A 29 -23.42 -18.11 -15.08
CA PRO A 29 -23.57 -17.59 -16.43
C PRO A 29 -24.98 -17.06 -16.67
N HIS A 30 -25.38 -15.90 -16.17
CA HIS A 30 -26.50 -15.08 -16.65
C HIS A 30 -26.54 -13.74 -15.94
N ALA A 31 -25.84 -12.76 -16.50
CA ALA A 31 -26.23 -11.36 -16.45
C ALA A 31 -25.42 -10.60 -17.50
N SER A 32 -26.13 -10.10 -18.49
CA SER A 32 -25.59 -9.30 -19.59
C SER A 32 -25.15 -7.93 -19.15
N ALA A 33 -24.02 -7.48 -19.74
CA ALA A 33 -23.64 -6.12 -20.07
C ALA A 33 -23.88 -5.04 -19.00
N PHE A 34 -22.81 -4.69 -18.39
CA PHE A 34 -22.23 -3.46 -17.85
C PHE A 34 -21.33 -3.86 -16.69
N ALA A 35 -20.25 -4.55 -17.03
CA ALA A 35 -19.12 -4.64 -16.13
C ALA A 35 -18.31 -3.36 -16.33
N SER A 36 -18.39 -2.43 -15.38
CA SER A 36 -17.31 -1.47 -15.21
C SER A 36 -16.06 -2.31 -14.92
N ARG A 37 -15.06 -2.16 -15.78
CA ARG A 37 -13.73 -2.66 -15.55
C ARG A 37 -13.12 -1.85 -14.40
N ASP A 38 -13.52 -2.14 -13.18
CA ASP A 38 -12.69 -1.90 -12.01
C ASP A 38 -11.64 -3.01 -12.01
N ASP A 39 -10.85 -2.99 -13.05
CA ASP A 39 -9.79 -3.93 -13.24
C ASP A 39 -8.71 -3.58 -12.23
N PHE A 40 -8.59 -4.47 -11.31
CA PHE A 40 -7.38 -4.89 -10.70
C PHE A 40 -6.16 -4.36 -11.46
N ASP A 41 -5.18 -3.88 -10.71
CA ASP A 41 -3.84 -3.64 -11.17
C ASP A 41 -3.52 -4.47 -12.43
N ALA A 42 -3.22 -3.83 -13.53
CA ALA A 42 -2.95 -4.46 -14.82
C ALA A 42 -1.86 -5.56 -14.76
N SER A 43 -1.15 -5.67 -13.64
CA SER A 43 -0.19 -6.74 -13.35
C SER A 43 -0.84 -8.04 -12.85
N ALA A 44 -2.05 -8.00 -12.28
CA ALA A 44 -2.71 -9.20 -11.75
C ALA A 44 -3.66 -9.87 -12.74
N ASP A 45 -4.24 -9.12 -13.70
CA ASP A 45 -5.12 -9.69 -14.72
C ASP A 45 -4.43 -10.59 -15.76
N LYS A 46 -3.10 -10.65 -15.75
CA LYS A 46 -2.34 -11.55 -16.65
C LYS A 46 -2.30 -13.01 -16.19
N PHE A 47 -2.86 -13.32 -15.04
CA PHE A 47 -2.83 -14.67 -14.45
C PHE A 47 -4.20 -15.35 -14.39
N ALA A 48 -5.00 -15.25 -15.45
CA ALA A 48 -6.12 -16.14 -15.64
C ALA A 48 -5.56 -17.53 -15.99
N PHE A 49 -5.61 -18.45 -15.03
CA PHE A 49 -5.19 -19.82 -15.21
C PHE A 49 -6.24 -20.54 -16.06
N GLU A 50 -5.90 -20.86 -17.30
CA GLU A 50 -6.62 -21.89 -18.07
C GLU A 50 -6.35 -23.23 -17.39
N SER A 51 -7.39 -23.83 -16.80
CA SER A 51 -7.32 -25.17 -16.25
C SER A 51 -7.17 -26.18 -17.37
N THR A 52 -5.96 -26.50 -17.76
CA THR A 52 -5.68 -27.75 -18.45
C THR A 52 -5.60 -28.87 -17.42
N SER A 53 -6.57 -29.77 -17.46
CA SER A 53 -6.56 -30.99 -16.69
C SER A 53 -5.34 -31.83 -17.05
N SER A 54 -4.31 -31.83 -16.21
CA SER A 54 -3.32 -32.89 -16.20
C SER A 54 -3.58 -33.75 -14.96
N GLN A 55 -3.98 -34.98 -15.22
CA GLN A 55 -4.01 -36.06 -14.25
C GLN A 55 -2.58 -36.29 -13.74
N ASP A 56 -2.52 -36.69 -12.45
CA ASP A 56 -1.37 -37.29 -11.78
C ASP A 56 -0.24 -36.38 -11.25
N ALA A 57 -0.55 -35.66 -10.17
CA ALA A 57 0.32 -35.60 -9.00
C ALA A 57 -0.58 -35.44 -7.75
N LYS A 58 -1.01 -36.54 -7.18
CA LYS A 58 -1.50 -36.54 -5.80
C LYS A 58 -0.34 -36.21 -4.89
N VAL A 59 -0.16 -34.89 -4.61
CA VAL A 59 0.63 -34.47 -3.47
C VAL A 59 -0.06 -35.05 -2.22
N ASP A 60 0.65 -35.88 -1.51
CA ASP A 60 0.16 -36.46 -0.24
C ASP A 60 0.06 -35.31 0.78
N LEU A 61 -1.14 -34.76 0.91
CA LEU A 61 -1.45 -33.70 1.86
C LEU A 61 -1.35 -34.17 3.33
N SER A 62 -1.21 -35.49 3.58
CA SER A 62 -1.03 -35.99 4.94
C SER A 62 0.37 -35.71 5.51
N ALA A 63 1.36 -35.56 4.67
CA ALA A 63 2.73 -35.18 5.08
C ALA A 63 2.87 -33.69 5.45
N VAL A 64 1.92 -32.85 5.04
CA VAL A 64 1.92 -31.41 5.35
C VAL A 64 1.29 -31.12 6.73
N ALA A 65 0.57 -32.07 7.29
CA ALA A 65 -0.16 -31.90 8.56
C ALA A 65 0.71 -31.89 9.82
N SER A 66 2.04 -32.05 9.73
CA SER A 66 2.97 -32.02 10.85
C SER A 66 3.84 -30.77 10.99
N ILE A 67 3.66 -29.78 10.10
CA ILE A 67 4.32 -28.47 10.25
C ILE A 67 3.54 -27.72 11.32
N ASP A 68 4.22 -27.31 12.38
CA ASP A 68 3.62 -26.55 13.48
C ASP A 68 2.86 -25.33 12.90
N ALA A 69 1.54 -25.39 12.91
CA ALA A 69 0.66 -24.38 12.34
C ALA A 69 0.81 -22.98 12.99
N LYS A 70 1.58 -22.89 14.09
CA LYS A 70 1.94 -21.63 14.75
C LYS A 70 3.17 -20.96 14.13
N ALA A 71 4.00 -21.68 13.38
CA ALA A 71 5.23 -21.16 12.79
C ALA A 71 5.03 -20.61 11.37
N GLU A 72 4.06 -21.10 10.60
CA GLU A 72 3.81 -20.70 9.22
C GLU A 72 2.61 -19.75 9.11
N THR A 73 2.76 -18.66 8.35
CA THR A 73 1.63 -17.81 7.97
C THR A 73 1.26 -18.06 6.50
N ARG A 74 0.03 -18.51 6.29
CA ARG A 74 -0.60 -18.63 4.97
C ARG A 74 -1.67 -17.55 4.86
N ALA A 75 -1.29 -16.43 4.28
CA ALA A 75 -2.14 -15.26 4.15
C ALA A 75 -2.83 -15.21 2.78
N LEU A 76 -4.07 -14.72 2.77
CA LEU A 76 -4.84 -14.44 1.56
C LEU A 76 -5.10 -12.96 1.45
N TRP A 77 -4.73 -12.32 0.32
CA TRP A 77 -5.17 -10.97 -0.01
C TRP A 77 -6.63 -10.98 -0.46
N VAL A 78 -7.44 -10.20 0.23
CA VAL A 78 -8.90 -10.12 0.04
C VAL A 78 -9.25 -8.72 -0.45
N LEU A 79 -9.70 -8.65 -1.70
CA LEU A 79 -10.16 -7.38 -2.27
C LEU A 79 -11.44 -6.89 -1.59
N ARG A 80 -11.57 -5.58 -1.44
CA ARG A 80 -12.73 -4.90 -0.87
C ARG A 80 -14.05 -5.29 -1.53
N THR A 81 -14.04 -5.62 -2.83
CA THR A 81 -15.24 -6.07 -3.56
C THR A 81 -15.83 -7.38 -3.04
N SER A 82 -15.05 -8.18 -2.29
CA SER A 82 -15.52 -9.39 -1.60
C SER A 82 -16.22 -9.09 -0.27
N LEU A 83 -16.21 -7.84 0.20
CA LEU A 83 -16.74 -7.42 1.50
C LEU A 83 -18.13 -6.77 1.39
N THR A 84 -18.79 -6.85 0.25
CA THR A 84 -19.98 -6.05 -0.07
C THR A 84 -21.27 -6.57 0.56
N THR A 85 -21.31 -7.82 1.06
CA THR A 85 -22.47 -8.40 1.74
C THR A 85 -22.03 -9.38 2.83
N PRO A 86 -22.87 -9.63 3.87
CA PRO A 86 -22.61 -10.66 4.88
C PRO A 86 -22.41 -12.06 4.28
N ASP A 87 -23.17 -12.41 3.25
CA ASP A 87 -23.06 -13.73 2.59
C ASP A 87 -21.72 -13.90 1.86
N HIS A 88 -21.22 -12.84 1.20
CA HIS A 88 -19.89 -12.85 0.57
C HIS A 88 -18.80 -13.01 1.62
N ILE A 89 -18.89 -12.33 2.76
CA ILE A 89 -17.92 -12.45 3.85
C ILE A 89 -17.95 -13.86 4.42
N ALA A 90 -19.14 -14.44 4.68
CA ALA A 90 -19.25 -15.80 5.18
C ALA A 90 -18.69 -16.84 4.21
N ALA A 91 -18.93 -16.67 2.90
CA ALA A 91 -18.38 -17.55 1.87
C ALA A 91 -16.85 -17.44 1.77
N LEU A 92 -16.31 -16.21 1.83
CA LEU A 92 -14.88 -15.92 1.86
C LEU A 92 -14.19 -16.64 3.03
N VAL A 93 -14.69 -16.45 4.25
CA VAL A 93 -14.09 -17.02 5.47
C VAL A 93 -14.10 -18.54 5.41
N ARG A 94 -15.23 -19.17 5.00
CA ARG A 94 -15.30 -20.64 4.80
C ARG A 94 -14.25 -21.08 3.77
N SER A 95 -14.21 -20.43 2.60
CA SER A 95 -13.28 -20.79 1.53
C SER A 95 -11.82 -20.67 1.98
N ALA A 96 -11.45 -19.59 2.67
CA ALA A 96 -10.11 -19.41 3.18
C ALA A 96 -9.72 -20.54 4.16
N ARG A 97 -10.59 -20.85 5.11
CA ARG A 97 -10.38 -21.93 6.06
C ARG A 97 -10.24 -23.30 5.38
N ASP A 98 -11.16 -23.62 4.47
CA ASP A 98 -11.21 -24.93 3.78
C ASP A 98 -9.98 -25.14 2.88
N ASN A 99 -9.36 -24.06 2.41
CA ASN A 99 -8.10 -24.08 1.65
C ASN A 99 -6.84 -23.89 2.52
N GLY A 100 -6.96 -23.96 3.83
CA GLY A 100 -5.82 -23.99 4.75
C GLY A 100 -5.16 -22.64 5.01
N PHE A 101 -5.76 -21.51 4.62
CA PHE A 101 -5.29 -20.19 5.02
C PHE A 101 -5.53 -19.97 6.53
N ASN A 102 -4.65 -19.19 7.16
CA ASN A 102 -4.74 -18.84 8.57
C ASN A 102 -4.73 -17.32 8.83
N THR A 103 -4.60 -16.53 7.78
CA THR A 103 -4.58 -15.07 7.86
C THR A 103 -5.28 -14.46 6.64
N LEU A 104 -6.08 -13.42 6.87
CA LEU A 104 -6.70 -12.62 5.81
C LEU A 104 -6.10 -11.21 5.83
N LEU A 105 -5.63 -10.72 4.68
CA LEU A 105 -5.25 -9.34 4.47
C LEU A 105 -6.41 -8.67 3.75
N VAL A 106 -7.26 -7.95 4.49
CA VAL A 106 -8.58 -7.49 4.02
C VAL A 106 -8.53 -6.04 3.63
N GLN A 107 -8.70 -5.74 2.34
CA GLN A 107 -8.61 -4.36 1.83
C GLN A 107 -9.81 -3.53 2.31
N VAL A 108 -9.59 -2.72 3.34
CA VAL A 108 -10.60 -1.85 3.95
C VAL A 108 -10.49 -0.39 3.51
N ARG A 109 -9.33 -0.02 2.94
CA ARG A 109 -9.07 1.27 2.31
C ARG A 109 -8.34 1.04 1.00
N GLY A 110 -9.07 1.12 -0.12
CA GLY A 110 -8.54 0.80 -1.45
C GLY A 110 -8.27 2.01 -2.33
N ARG A 111 -9.18 2.95 -2.37
CA ARG A 111 -9.17 4.11 -3.28
C ARG A 111 -9.57 5.42 -2.57
N GLY A 112 -9.17 5.63 -1.32
CA GLY A 112 -9.61 6.77 -0.51
C GLY A 112 -11.08 6.65 -0.14
N ASP A 113 -11.55 5.43 0.02
CA ASP A 113 -12.87 4.99 0.43
C ASP A 113 -12.75 4.01 1.61
N ALA A 114 -13.81 3.88 2.42
CA ALA A 114 -13.79 3.09 3.63
C ALA A 114 -14.81 1.94 3.59
N TYR A 115 -14.31 0.70 3.71
CA TYR A 115 -15.11 -0.50 3.91
C TYR A 115 -15.27 -0.83 5.41
N TYR A 116 -15.51 0.22 6.20
CA TYR A 116 -15.81 0.18 7.63
C TYR A 116 -16.60 1.44 8.02
N LEU A 117 -17.29 1.42 9.13
CA LEU A 117 -18.13 2.54 9.55
C LEU A 117 -17.33 3.65 10.25
N GLY A 118 -17.87 4.87 10.21
CA GLY A 118 -17.36 6.03 10.95
C GLY A 118 -16.05 6.61 10.47
N SER A 119 -15.61 6.23 9.25
CA SER A 119 -14.42 6.81 8.63
C SER A 119 -14.62 8.27 8.20
N VAL A 120 -13.52 9.02 8.12
CA VAL A 120 -13.48 10.34 7.48
C VAL A 120 -13.53 10.23 5.95
N GLU A 121 -13.27 9.05 5.40
CA GLU A 121 -13.37 8.76 3.97
C GLU A 121 -14.80 8.31 3.60
N PRO A 122 -15.25 8.56 2.36
CA PRO A 122 -16.60 8.22 1.94
C PRO A 122 -16.83 6.71 1.93
N ARG A 123 -18.08 6.32 2.22
CA ARG A 123 -18.55 4.95 2.02
C ARG A 123 -18.62 4.67 0.51
N PRO A 124 -18.07 3.55 0.02
CA PRO A 124 -18.05 3.24 -1.40
C PRO A 124 -19.44 2.93 -1.96
N ALA A 125 -19.63 3.17 -3.26
CA ALA A 125 -20.92 3.02 -3.93
C ALA A 125 -21.49 1.60 -3.83
N GLU A 126 -20.64 0.58 -3.78
CA GLU A 126 -21.01 -0.83 -3.64
C GLU A 126 -21.73 -1.13 -2.33
N LEU A 127 -21.44 -0.35 -1.29
CA LEU A 127 -22.05 -0.51 0.03
C LEU A 127 -23.34 0.32 0.22
N LEU A 128 -23.70 1.21 -0.70
CA LEU A 128 -24.89 2.05 -0.59
C LEU A 128 -26.22 1.27 -0.63
N ARG A 129 -26.16 0.01 -1.08
CA ARG A 129 -27.33 -0.90 -1.06
C ARG A 129 -27.48 -1.69 0.22
N GLN A 130 -26.48 -1.63 1.09
CA GLN A 130 -26.50 -2.25 2.41
C GLN A 130 -27.08 -1.28 3.43
N PRO A 131 -27.63 -1.78 4.56
CA PRO A 131 -28.01 -0.94 5.68
C PRO A 131 -26.84 -0.04 6.12
N ASP A 132 -27.15 1.18 6.57
CA ASP A 132 -26.14 2.12 7.08
C ASP A 132 -25.39 1.58 8.31
N THR A 133 -25.96 0.58 8.98
CA THR A 133 -25.34 -0.12 10.11
C THR A 133 -24.44 -1.28 9.71
N PHE A 134 -24.42 -1.66 8.44
CA PHE A 134 -23.55 -2.73 7.98
C PHE A 134 -22.08 -2.29 7.97
N ASP A 135 -21.27 -2.93 8.80
CA ASP A 135 -19.83 -2.74 8.88
C ASP A 135 -19.11 -3.96 8.29
N PRO A 136 -18.52 -3.82 7.09
CA PRO A 136 -17.79 -4.93 6.46
C PRO A 136 -16.58 -5.42 7.27
N LEU A 137 -15.80 -4.50 7.87
CA LEU A 137 -14.62 -4.86 8.64
C LEU A 137 -15.00 -5.61 9.92
N GLU A 138 -15.98 -5.11 10.68
CA GLU A 138 -16.46 -5.80 11.88
C GLU A 138 -16.98 -7.20 11.53
N SER A 139 -17.78 -7.32 10.45
CA SER A 139 -18.34 -8.58 10.00
C SER A 139 -17.25 -9.62 9.62
N VAL A 140 -16.16 -9.18 8.97
CA VAL A 140 -15.07 -10.10 8.63
C VAL A 140 -14.19 -10.45 9.83
N LEU A 141 -14.03 -9.54 10.79
CA LEU A 141 -13.34 -9.80 12.05
C LEU A 141 -14.09 -10.86 12.88
N GLU A 142 -15.39 -10.67 13.11
CA GLU A 142 -16.23 -11.63 13.83
C GLU A 142 -16.20 -13.03 13.19
N ALA A 143 -16.47 -13.11 11.88
CA ALA A 143 -16.48 -14.36 11.16
C ALA A 143 -15.09 -15.04 11.08
N GLY A 144 -14.05 -14.24 10.84
CA GLY A 144 -12.66 -14.71 10.74
C GLY A 144 -12.15 -15.25 12.07
N HIS A 145 -12.32 -14.52 13.15
CA HIS A 145 -11.92 -14.95 14.50
C HIS A 145 -12.68 -16.19 14.95
N ALA A 146 -14.00 -16.26 14.70
CA ALA A 146 -14.79 -17.45 14.98
C ALA A 146 -14.30 -18.69 14.20
N ALA A 147 -13.70 -18.49 13.03
CA ALA A 147 -13.08 -19.54 12.21
C ALA A 147 -11.61 -19.81 12.56
N GLY A 148 -11.02 -19.10 13.53
CA GLY A 148 -9.62 -19.22 13.92
C GLY A 148 -8.62 -18.57 12.95
N LEU A 149 -9.08 -17.64 12.12
CA LEU A 149 -8.25 -16.85 11.20
C LEU A 149 -7.81 -15.54 11.84
N ARG A 150 -6.59 -15.10 11.55
CA ARG A 150 -6.15 -13.72 11.83
C ARG A 150 -6.65 -12.80 10.72
N VAL A 151 -6.97 -11.55 11.07
CA VAL A 151 -7.47 -10.56 10.13
C VAL A 151 -6.63 -9.29 10.24
N HIS A 152 -5.92 -8.95 9.17
CA HIS A 152 -5.19 -7.69 9.05
C HIS A 152 -6.01 -6.72 8.18
N ALA A 153 -6.16 -5.49 8.62
CA ALA A 153 -6.74 -4.44 7.80
C ALA A 153 -5.71 -3.99 6.75
N TRP A 154 -6.01 -4.23 5.49
CA TRP A 154 -5.18 -3.77 4.36
C TRP A 154 -5.55 -2.35 3.97
N VAL A 155 -4.56 -1.47 4.03
CA VAL A 155 -4.64 -0.03 3.77
C VAL A 155 -3.72 0.34 2.61
N ASN A 156 -4.28 0.84 1.52
CA ASN A 156 -3.49 1.53 0.52
C ASN A 156 -3.04 2.88 1.10
N VAL A 157 -1.75 3.03 1.36
CA VAL A 157 -1.21 4.20 2.09
C VAL A 157 -1.29 5.47 1.27
N ASN A 158 -0.73 5.47 0.06
CA ASN A 158 -0.67 6.66 -0.78
C ASN A 158 -1.64 6.62 -1.98
N LEU A 159 -1.97 5.45 -2.53
CA LEU A 159 -2.90 5.33 -3.65
C LEU A 159 -4.35 5.62 -3.20
N ILE A 160 -4.99 6.63 -3.81
CA ILE A 160 -6.31 7.13 -3.41
C ILE A 160 -7.34 7.20 -4.53
N SER A 161 -7.00 6.81 -5.74
CA SER A 161 -7.98 6.69 -6.83
C SER A 161 -7.53 5.70 -7.89
N SER A 162 -8.44 5.28 -8.76
CA SER A 162 -8.14 4.51 -9.96
C SER A 162 -7.46 5.39 -11.02
N ALA A 163 -6.69 4.76 -11.93
CA ALA A 163 -6.19 5.42 -13.13
C ALA A 163 -7.32 5.70 -14.14
N THR A 164 -8.36 4.87 -14.15
CA THR A 164 -9.44 4.95 -15.14
C THR A 164 -10.49 6.00 -14.81
N ASP A 165 -10.98 6.00 -13.55
CA ASP A 165 -12.09 6.82 -13.13
C ASP A 165 -11.80 7.60 -11.86
N LEU A 166 -12.21 8.86 -11.85
CA LEU A 166 -12.20 9.66 -10.64
C LEU A 166 -13.39 9.28 -9.73
N PRO A 167 -13.22 9.35 -8.40
CA PRO A 167 -14.30 9.07 -7.46
C PRO A 167 -15.54 9.89 -7.72
N ALA A 168 -16.73 9.26 -7.58
CA ALA A 168 -18.01 9.95 -7.76
C ALA A 168 -18.33 10.89 -6.58
N ALA A 169 -17.93 10.51 -5.37
CA ALA A 169 -18.15 11.27 -4.14
C ALA A 169 -17.33 12.55 -4.14
N ARG A 170 -17.99 13.71 -4.01
CA ARG A 170 -17.31 15.03 -4.03
C ARG A 170 -16.57 15.34 -2.73
N GLU A 171 -16.94 14.69 -1.64
CA GLU A 171 -16.25 14.70 -0.34
C GLU A 171 -14.94 13.91 -0.33
N HIS A 172 -14.65 13.20 -1.41
CA HIS A 172 -13.43 12.40 -1.54
C HIS A 172 -12.17 13.28 -1.48
N VAL A 173 -11.10 12.74 -0.86
CA VAL A 173 -9.81 13.42 -0.64
C VAL A 173 -9.20 14.00 -1.92
N VAL A 174 -9.37 13.35 -3.06
CA VAL A 174 -8.91 13.82 -4.39
C VAL A 174 -9.43 15.24 -4.71
N TYR A 175 -10.67 15.55 -4.31
CA TYR A 175 -11.29 16.85 -4.60
C TYR A 175 -11.07 17.85 -3.47
N ARG A 176 -11.15 17.37 -2.22
CA ARG A 176 -11.06 18.25 -1.05
C ARG A 176 -9.63 18.72 -0.77
N HIS A 177 -8.65 17.93 -1.18
CA HIS A 177 -7.24 18.15 -0.87
C HIS A 177 -6.34 17.91 -2.08
N ALA A 178 -6.69 18.48 -3.23
CA ALA A 178 -5.94 18.28 -4.48
C ALA A 178 -4.47 18.73 -4.38
N ALA A 179 -4.16 19.68 -3.50
CA ALA A 179 -2.78 20.09 -3.21
C ALA A 179 -1.91 18.98 -2.57
N TRP A 180 -2.53 17.91 -2.05
CA TRP A 180 -1.81 16.77 -1.46
C TRP A 180 -1.38 15.73 -2.49
N LEU A 181 -1.83 15.86 -3.76
CA LEU A 181 -1.57 14.87 -4.79
C LEU A 181 -0.12 14.93 -5.25
N MET A 182 0.49 13.75 -5.40
CA MET A 182 1.77 13.62 -6.09
C MET A 182 1.63 14.04 -7.56
N VAL A 183 2.61 14.75 -8.05
CA VAL A 183 2.63 15.25 -9.43
C VAL A 183 3.80 14.64 -10.19
N PRO A 184 3.58 14.05 -11.38
CA PRO A 184 4.66 13.58 -12.21
C PRO A 184 5.46 14.75 -12.80
N ARG A 185 6.77 14.56 -12.95
CA ARG A 185 7.67 15.58 -13.49
C ARG A 185 7.19 16.15 -14.82
N ASP A 186 6.63 15.30 -15.70
CA ASP A 186 6.26 15.64 -17.08
C ASP A 186 5.28 16.81 -17.21
N ILE A 187 4.39 16.95 -16.22
CA ILE A 187 3.34 17.98 -16.22
C ILE A 187 3.46 18.93 -15.03
N ALA A 188 4.51 18.80 -14.19
CA ALA A 188 4.64 19.55 -12.96
C ALA A 188 4.77 21.05 -13.20
N GLN A 189 5.58 21.47 -14.18
CA GLN A 189 5.77 22.87 -14.55
C GLN A 189 4.44 23.52 -14.98
N GLU A 190 3.64 22.80 -15.76
CA GLU A 190 2.34 23.30 -16.21
C GLU A 190 1.31 23.28 -15.06
N LEU A 191 1.25 22.21 -14.27
CA LEU A 191 0.37 22.15 -13.11
C LEU A 191 0.70 23.20 -12.05
N ALA A 192 1.95 23.61 -11.95
CA ALA A 192 2.37 24.68 -11.04
C ALA A 192 1.73 26.05 -11.36
N THR A 193 1.16 26.24 -12.55
CA THR A 193 0.42 27.45 -12.94
C THR A 193 -1.08 27.37 -12.65
N ILE A 194 -1.59 26.23 -12.20
CA ILE A 194 -3.00 25.97 -11.93
C ILE A 194 -3.20 25.86 -10.43
N GLU A 195 -4.17 26.59 -9.87
CA GLU A 195 -4.51 26.45 -8.46
C GLU A 195 -5.08 25.04 -8.18
N PRO A 196 -4.63 24.36 -7.12
CA PRO A 196 -5.07 22.99 -6.80
C PRO A 196 -6.58 22.85 -6.60
N GLU A 197 -7.24 23.88 -6.10
CA GLU A 197 -8.69 23.94 -5.89
C GLU A 197 -9.48 24.01 -7.20
N SER A 198 -8.81 24.36 -8.30
CA SER A 198 -9.44 24.36 -9.61
C SER A 198 -9.71 22.94 -10.11
N PRO A 199 -10.92 22.64 -10.62
CA PRO A 199 -11.20 21.35 -11.26
C PRO A 199 -10.25 21.01 -12.42
N ALA A 200 -9.60 22.01 -13.02
CA ALA A 200 -8.62 21.83 -14.08
C ALA A 200 -7.36 21.11 -13.58
N TYR A 201 -6.97 21.30 -12.32
CA TYR A 201 -5.79 20.67 -11.71
C TYR A 201 -5.96 19.14 -11.65
N VAL A 202 -6.99 18.66 -10.93
CA VAL A 202 -7.30 17.22 -10.83
C VAL A 202 -7.62 16.65 -12.22
N GLY A 203 -8.39 17.37 -13.04
CA GLY A 203 -8.73 16.93 -14.39
C GLY A 203 -7.52 16.74 -15.30
N LYS A 204 -6.48 17.59 -15.19
CA LYS A 204 -5.23 17.46 -15.95
C LYS A 204 -4.40 16.27 -15.46
N LEU A 205 -4.22 16.16 -14.15
CA LEU A 205 -3.49 15.07 -13.53
C LEU A 205 -4.13 13.72 -13.86
N ALA A 206 -5.46 13.59 -13.74
CA ALA A 206 -6.19 12.38 -14.08
C ALA A 206 -6.11 12.02 -15.57
N ARG A 207 -6.11 13.01 -16.48
CA ARG A 207 -5.92 12.73 -17.92
C ARG A 207 -4.53 12.19 -18.22
N TRP A 208 -3.48 12.77 -17.58
CA TRP A 208 -2.12 12.28 -17.73
C TRP A 208 -2.00 10.85 -17.20
N THR A 209 -2.52 10.58 -16.00
CA THR A 209 -2.52 9.24 -15.39
C THR A 209 -3.22 8.20 -16.27
N ARG A 210 -4.39 8.51 -16.83
CA ARG A 210 -5.10 7.62 -17.77
C ARG A 210 -4.35 7.31 -19.05
N ALA A 211 -3.45 8.18 -19.48
CA ALA A 211 -2.60 7.92 -20.63
C ALA A 211 -1.44 6.95 -20.32
N GLN A 212 -1.24 6.57 -19.04
CA GLN A 212 -0.17 5.71 -18.55
C GLN A 212 -0.71 4.47 -17.79
N PRO A 213 -1.72 3.74 -18.31
CA PRO A 213 -2.47 2.75 -17.52
C PRO A 213 -1.64 1.51 -17.13
N ASN A 214 -0.52 1.27 -17.82
CA ASN A 214 0.38 0.15 -17.52
C ASN A 214 1.50 0.51 -16.53
N GLU A 215 1.66 1.78 -16.21
CA GLU A 215 2.74 2.29 -15.38
C GLU A 215 2.25 2.88 -14.06
N ILE A 216 1.06 3.52 -14.09
CA ILE A 216 0.53 4.30 -12.97
C ILE A 216 -0.89 3.84 -12.64
N GLU A 217 -1.07 3.30 -11.46
CA GLU A 217 -2.34 2.69 -11.01
C GLU A 217 -3.44 3.71 -10.69
N GLY A 218 -3.06 4.98 -10.42
CA GLY A 218 -4.02 6.01 -10.06
C GLY A 218 -3.38 7.29 -9.53
N LEU A 219 -4.15 8.05 -8.75
CA LEU A 219 -3.65 9.24 -8.07
C LEU A 219 -3.18 8.88 -6.66
N TYR A 220 -2.08 9.50 -6.24
CA TYR A 220 -1.41 9.24 -4.98
C TYR A 220 -1.33 10.51 -4.14
N THR A 221 -1.49 10.39 -2.82
CA THR A 221 -1.15 11.44 -1.86
C THR A 221 0.33 11.45 -1.54
N SER A 222 0.90 12.63 -1.34
CA SER A 222 2.32 12.84 -1.08
C SER A 222 2.67 12.63 0.41
N PRO A 223 3.65 11.79 0.74
CA PRO A 223 4.17 11.67 2.11
C PRO A 223 4.99 12.90 2.53
N ILE A 224 5.30 13.79 1.59
CA ILE A 224 6.03 15.04 1.85
C ILE A 224 5.11 16.10 2.44
N VAL A 225 3.82 16.07 2.08
CA VAL A 225 2.81 17.01 2.58
C VAL A 225 2.36 16.54 3.97
N THR A 226 2.64 17.36 4.98
CA THR A 226 2.40 17.00 6.39
C THR A 226 0.94 16.66 6.66
N GLU A 227 0.02 17.46 6.12
CA GLU A 227 -1.42 17.27 6.30
C GLU A 227 -1.92 15.96 5.65
N ALA A 228 -1.33 15.54 4.54
CA ALA A 228 -1.63 14.25 3.91
C ALA A 228 -1.13 13.07 4.76
N ALA A 229 0.07 13.22 5.35
CA ALA A 229 0.61 12.24 6.29
C ALA A 229 -0.24 12.17 7.58
N ASP A 230 -0.68 13.31 8.12
CA ASP A 230 -1.58 13.41 9.28
C ASP A 230 -2.92 12.72 9.02
N TYR A 231 -3.47 12.94 7.83
CA TYR A 231 -4.72 12.32 7.39
C TYR A 231 -4.60 10.79 7.34
N THR A 232 -3.56 10.27 6.69
CA THR A 232 -3.32 8.82 6.60
C THR A 232 -3.08 8.20 7.98
N ASP A 233 -2.33 8.87 8.86
CA ASP A 233 -2.12 8.43 10.25
C ASP A 233 -3.43 8.41 11.04
N SER A 234 -4.32 9.37 10.83
CA SER A 234 -5.63 9.39 11.51
C SER A 234 -6.51 8.20 11.13
N ILE A 235 -6.46 7.76 9.87
CA ILE A 235 -7.18 6.57 9.38
C ILE A 235 -6.62 5.29 10.00
N VAL A 236 -5.29 5.14 10.02
CA VAL A 236 -4.63 3.98 10.64
C VAL A 236 -4.89 3.93 12.14
N ARG A 237 -4.88 5.08 12.81
CA ARG A 237 -5.24 5.21 14.23
C ARG A 237 -6.67 4.75 14.48
N ASP A 238 -7.62 5.23 13.69
CA ASP A 238 -9.04 4.87 13.81
C ASP A 238 -9.25 3.35 13.67
N LEU A 239 -8.63 2.74 12.67
CA LEU A 239 -8.65 1.29 12.46
C LEU A 239 -8.05 0.52 13.64
N ALA A 240 -6.85 0.87 14.09
CA ALA A 240 -6.16 0.17 15.18
C ALA A 240 -6.86 0.35 16.54
N HIS A 241 -7.48 1.51 16.77
CA HIS A 241 -8.17 1.83 18.01
C HIS A 241 -9.52 1.12 18.13
N ARG A 242 -10.33 1.19 17.08
CA ARG A 242 -11.74 0.76 17.13
C ARG A 242 -11.96 -0.70 16.81
N TYR A 243 -11.11 -1.31 16.00
CA TYR A 243 -11.30 -2.67 15.51
C TYR A 243 -10.28 -3.64 16.12
N ALA A 244 -10.73 -4.87 16.41
CA ALA A 244 -9.89 -5.93 16.96
C ALA A 244 -9.02 -6.58 15.86
N VAL A 245 -8.34 -5.76 15.05
CA VAL A 245 -7.46 -6.26 13.98
C VAL A 245 -6.21 -6.94 14.56
N ASP A 246 -5.77 -8.05 13.95
CA ASP A 246 -4.52 -8.73 14.30
C ASP A 246 -3.30 -8.06 13.66
N GLY A 247 -3.53 -7.15 12.72
CA GLY A 247 -2.49 -6.34 12.08
C GLY A 247 -3.03 -5.28 11.15
N ILE A 248 -2.12 -4.39 10.76
CA ILE A 248 -2.32 -3.43 9.67
C ILE A 248 -1.35 -3.80 8.54
N HIS A 249 -1.90 -4.02 7.35
CA HIS A 249 -1.13 -4.32 6.15
C HIS A 249 -1.02 -3.06 5.29
N LEU A 250 0.20 -2.55 5.17
CA LEU A 250 0.51 -1.34 4.41
C LEU A 250 0.79 -1.71 2.95
N ASP A 251 -0.06 -1.26 2.05
CA ASP A 251 0.17 -1.37 0.62
C ASP A 251 0.31 0.02 0.01
N TYR A 252 0.92 0.11 -1.16
CA TYR A 252 1.22 1.40 -1.80
C TYR A 252 1.94 2.40 -0.87
N ALA A 253 2.70 1.91 0.12
CA ALA A 253 3.66 2.70 0.87
C ALA A 253 4.90 2.93 -0.02
N ARG A 254 4.70 3.64 -1.12
CA ARG A 254 5.68 3.88 -2.18
C ARG A 254 5.26 5.05 -3.08
N TYR A 255 6.20 5.54 -3.87
CA TYR A 255 5.88 6.40 -4.99
C TYR A 255 5.47 5.56 -6.21
N PRO A 256 4.68 6.12 -7.15
CA PRO A 256 4.36 5.42 -8.41
C PRO A 256 5.63 5.07 -9.18
N SER A 257 6.56 6.01 -9.26
CA SER A 257 7.92 5.84 -9.81
C SER A 257 8.85 6.96 -9.28
N ASP A 258 10.14 6.89 -9.61
CA ASP A 258 11.13 7.93 -9.31
C ASP A 258 10.85 9.28 -10.02
N ARG A 259 9.92 9.31 -10.99
CA ARG A 259 9.40 10.53 -11.64
C ARG A 259 8.37 11.30 -10.80
N PHE A 260 8.07 10.87 -9.57
CA PHE A 260 7.21 11.50 -8.58
C PHE A 260 8.01 11.81 -7.31
N ASP A 261 7.62 12.73 -6.46
CA ASP A 261 6.59 13.75 -6.54
C ASP A 261 7.26 15.10 -6.89
N TYR A 262 6.84 15.76 -7.96
CA TYR A 262 7.33 17.08 -8.37
C TYR A 262 6.24 18.15 -8.18
N SER A 263 5.37 17.98 -7.19
CA SER A 263 4.41 19.02 -6.81
C SER A 263 5.12 20.23 -6.20
N ARG A 264 4.51 21.42 -6.32
CA ARG A 264 5.05 22.65 -5.69
C ARG A 264 5.29 22.49 -4.19
N PRO A 265 4.37 21.87 -3.39
CA PRO A 265 4.63 21.60 -1.97
C PRO A 265 5.87 20.73 -1.74
N ALA A 266 6.04 19.67 -2.55
CA ALA A 266 7.18 18.75 -2.42
C ALA A 266 8.52 19.45 -2.72
N ILE A 267 8.59 20.21 -3.80
CA ILE A 267 9.80 20.96 -4.16
C ILE A 267 10.14 22.04 -3.12
N ARG A 268 9.14 22.77 -2.61
CA ARG A 268 9.34 23.74 -1.52
C ARG A 268 9.86 23.09 -0.25
N ALA A 269 9.33 21.91 0.12
CA ALA A 269 9.79 21.18 1.28
C ALA A 269 11.24 20.70 1.11
N PHE A 270 11.61 20.23 -0.08
CA PHE A 270 12.99 19.86 -0.41
C PHE A 270 13.94 21.05 -0.33
N ARG A 271 13.61 22.14 -1.02
CA ARG A 271 14.39 23.40 -0.94
C ARG A 271 14.64 23.81 0.50
N SER A 272 13.61 23.75 1.35
CA SER A 272 13.76 24.09 2.76
C SER A 272 14.69 23.12 3.50
N ALA A 273 14.63 21.84 3.19
CA ALA A 273 15.45 20.81 3.83
C ALA A 273 16.94 20.95 3.49
N VAL A 274 17.28 21.30 2.22
CA VAL A 274 18.69 21.41 1.79
C VAL A 274 19.28 22.83 1.99
N ARG A 275 18.47 23.80 2.41
CA ARG A 275 18.85 25.20 2.45
C ARG A 275 20.14 25.49 3.24
N GLU A 276 20.34 24.81 4.34
CA GLU A 276 21.50 25.03 5.22
C GLU A 276 22.73 24.21 4.82
N SER A 277 22.54 23.12 4.06
CA SER A 277 23.63 22.25 3.62
C SER A 277 24.35 22.75 2.36
N ILE A 278 23.75 23.67 1.61
CA ILE A 278 24.34 24.21 0.38
C ILE A 278 24.96 25.61 0.57
N PRO A 279 26.06 25.92 -0.15
CA PRO A 279 26.72 27.23 -0.06
C PRO A 279 25.78 28.39 -0.42
N ALA A 280 25.93 29.51 0.24
CA ALA A 280 25.08 30.70 0.01
C ALA A 280 25.11 31.24 -1.45
N ALA A 281 26.23 31.06 -2.15
CA ALA A 281 26.33 31.40 -3.55
C ALA A 281 25.46 30.50 -4.43
N THR A 282 25.60 29.18 -4.28
CA THR A 282 24.78 28.16 -4.97
C THR A 282 23.29 28.39 -4.72
N ARG A 283 22.93 28.62 -3.46
CA ARG A 283 21.54 28.91 -3.09
C ARG A 283 20.97 30.10 -3.82
N ARG A 284 21.72 31.23 -3.93
CA ARG A 284 21.26 32.42 -4.67
C ARG A 284 21.05 32.13 -6.16
N THR A 285 21.91 31.30 -6.75
CA THR A 285 21.76 30.87 -8.14
C THR A 285 20.49 30.04 -8.32
N LEU A 286 20.31 28.99 -7.49
CA LEU A 286 19.14 28.13 -7.56
C LEU A 286 17.83 28.87 -7.25
N ASP A 287 17.83 29.80 -6.30
CA ASP A 287 16.67 30.67 -6.00
C ASP A 287 16.26 31.53 -7.22
N ALA A 288 17.23 31.99 -8.00
CA ALA A 288 16.98 32.79 -9.23
C ALA A 288 16.48 31.88 -10.38
N GLU A 289 17.04 30.69 -10.52
CA GLU A 289 16.64 29.71 -11.52
C GLU A 289 15.23 29.15 -11.24
N GLU A 290 14.89 28.86 -9.99
CA GLU A 290 13.56 28.36 -9.58
C GLU A 290 12.43 29.31 -9.95
N ALA A 291 12.70 30.61 -10.11
CA ALA A 291 11.70 31.58 -10.54
C ALA A 291 11.14 31.29 -11.95
N VAL A 292 11.90 30.59 -12.79
CA VAL A 292 11.53 30.23 -14.17
C VAL A 292 11.49 28.72 -14.43
N ASP A 293 12.21 27.94 -13.62
CA ASP A 293 12.27 26.49 -13.72
C ASP A 293 12.01 25.85 -12.35
N LEU A 294 10.84 25.22 -12.22
CA LEU A 294 10.42 24.49 -11.01
C LEU A 294 11.43 23.44 -10.54
N PHE A 295 12.24 22.91 -11.46
CA PHE A 295 13.16 21.80 -11.21
C PHE A 295 14.57 22.20 -10.81
N ALA A 296 14.87 23.49 -10.70
CA ALA A 296 16.22 24.00 -10.42
C ALA A 296 16.90 23.28 -9.24
N TYR A 297 16.23 23.13 -8.13
CA TYR A 297 16.78 22.42 -6.95
C TYR A 297 16.88 20.92 -7.15
N PRO A 298 15.83 20.17 -7.57
CA PRO A 298 15.93 18.74 -7.87
C PRO A 298 17.00 18.37 -8.90
N ASP A 299 17.20 19.20 -9.94
CA ASP A 299 18.15 18.91 -11.00
C ASP A 299 19.59 19.23 -10.60
N ALA A 300 19.80 20.23 -9.76
CA ALA A 300 21.11 20.53 -9.21
C ALA A 300 21.54 19.53 -8.11
N LEU A 301 20.60 18.87 -7.43
CA LEU A 301 20.82 18.02 -6.26
C LEU A 301 20.01 16.71 -6.39
N PRO A 302 20.27 15.89 -7.44
CA PRO A 302 19.41 14.73 -7.75
C PRO A 302 19.49 13.61 -6.70
N ASP A 303 20.64 13.39 -6.09
CA ASP A 303 20.82 12.35 -5.05
C ASP A 303 20.19 12.77 -3.72
N GLU A 304 20.30 14.04 -3.36
CA GLU A 304 19.63 14.62 -2.19
C GLU A 304 18.12 14.62 -2.39
N TRP A 305 17.63 14.90 -3.60
CA TRP A 305 16.21 14.81 -3.93
C TRP A 305 15.67 13.39 -3.79
N ARG A 306 16.39 12.40 -4.29
CA ARG A 306 16.04 10.98 -4.11
C ARG A 306 16.01 10.62 -2.62
N SER A 307 17.09 10.91 -1.92
CA SER A 307 17.24 10.61 -0.50
C SER A 307 16.17 11.28 0.36
N PHE A 308 15.83 12.53 0.05
CA PHE A 308 14.76 13.27 0.72
C PHE A 308 13.41 12.58 0.57
N ARG A 309 13.04 12.16 -0.65
CA ARG A 309 11.76 11.48 -0.90
C ARG A 309 11.68 10.13 -0.19
N ILE A 310 12.76 9.33 -0.22
CA ILE A 310 12.86 8.06 0.52
C ILE A 310 12.69 8.31 2.02
N ALA A 311 13.40 9.30 2.58
CA ALA A 311 13.29 9.64 3.99
C ALA A 311 11.88 10.07 4.40
N ARG A 312 11.13 10.76 3.52
CA ARG A 312 9.73 11.14 3.77
C ARG A 312 8.80 9.94 3.79
N MET A 313 9.00 8.97 2.90
CA MET A 313 8.24 7.71 2.92
C MET A 313 8.55 6.90 4.17
N THR A 314 9.82 6.76 4.52
CA THR A 314 10.26 6.06 5.74
C THR A 314 9.70 6.73 7.00
N ALA A 315 9.68 8.08 7.05
CA ALA A 315 9.09 8.81 8.16
C ALA A 315 7.57 8.56 8.30
N LEU A 316 6.84 8.47 7.18
CA LEU A 316 5.43 8.09 7.20
C LEU A 316 5.25 6.67 7.73
N VAL A 317 5.97 5.67 7.21
CA VAL A 317 5.89 4.28 7.68
C VAL A 317 6.22 4.18 9.17
N SER A 318 7.28 4.85 9.63
CA SER A 318 7.67 4.92 11.05
C SER A 318 6.53 5.48 11.93
N ARG A 319 5.89 6.54 11.47
CA ARG A 319 4.76 7.15 12.16
C ARG A 319 3.56 6.19 12.24
N LEU A 320 3.19 5.56 11.12
CA LEU A 320 2.09 4.59 11.09
C LEU A 320 2.37 3.40 12.02
N HIS A 321 3.61 2.87 12.01
CA HIS A 321 4.04 1.83 12.95
C HIS A 321 3.86 2.28 14.40
N ALA A 322 4.40 3.45 14.77
CA ALA A 322 4.29 3.98 16.12
C ALA A 322 2.82 4.18 16.55
N THR A 323 1.97 4.60 15.63
CA THR A 323 0.53 4.74 15.87
C THR A 323 -0.13 3.38 16.12
N VAL A 324 0.12 2.37 15.27
CA VAL A 324 -0.42 1.01 15.47
C VAL A 324 0.04 0.43 16.81
N LYS A 325 1.34 0.50 17.10
CA LYS A 325 1.90 -0.07 18.36
C LYS A 325 1.42 0.65 19.62
N ARG A 326 1.04 1.92 19.53
CA ARG A 326 0.44 2.68 20.63
C ARG A 326 -1.01 2.27 20.87
N GLU A 327 -1.82 2.14 19.83
CA GLU A 327 -3.25 1.83 19.94
C GLU A 327 -3.48 0.33 20.19
N ARG A 328 -2.64 -0.53 19.56
CA ARG A 328 -2.75 -1.99 19.62
C ARG A 328 -1.35 -2.64 19.58
N PRO A 329 -0.68 -2.77 20.74
CA PRO A 329 0.71 -3.24 20.81
C PRO A 329 0.98 -4.60 20.16
N GLU A 330 0.00 -5.50 20.20
CA GLU A 330 0.12 -6.88 19.66
C GLU A 330 -0.14 -6.96 18.16
N ALA A 331 -0.77 -5.94 17.56
CA ALA A 331 -1.05 -5.96 16.12
C ALA A 331 0.23 -5.86 15.31
N LEU A 332 0.34 -6.71 14.28
CA LEU A 332 1.47 -6.69 13.36
C LEU A 332 1.33 -5.55 12.35
N VAL A 333 2.45 -4.91 12.03
CA VAL A 333 2.56 -4.00 10.89
C VAL A 333 3.28 -4.72 9.78
N THR A 334 2.59 -5.02 8.69
CA THR A 334 3.15 -5.71 7.53
C THR A 334 3.10 -4.82 6.29
N ALA A 335 3.96 -5.06 5.30
CA ALA A 335 3.97 -4.24 4.08
C ALA A 335 4.01 -5.09 2.82
N ALA A 336 3.20 -4.73 1.81
CA ALA A 336 3.37 -5.16 0.43
C ALA A 336 4.57 -4.43 -0.17
N VAL A 337 5.52 -5.19 -0.74
CA VAL A 337 6.77 -4.63 -1.23
C VAL A 337 7.11 -5.15 -2.62
N ALA A 338 7.80 -4.32 -3.42
CA ALA A 338 8.41 -4.81 -4.66
C ALA A 338 9.44 -5.90 -4.31
N PRO A 339 9.47 -7.03 -5.04
CA PRO A 339 10.26 -8.20 -4.65
C PRO A 339 11.77 -8.01 -4.84
N ASP A 340 12.18 -7.11 -5.71
CA ASP A 340 13.56 -6.69 -5.88
C ASP A 340 13.84 -5.45 -5.03
N MET A 341 14.73 -5.58 -4.05
CA MET A 341 15.03 -4.50 -3.10
C MET A 341 15.72 -3.31 -3.76
N HIS A 342 16.57 -3.56 -4.77
CA HIS A 342 17.25 -2.50 -5.49
C HIS A 342 16.27 -1.71 -6.36
N ASP A 343 15.38 -2.40 -7.10
CA ASP A 343 14.32 -1.79 -7.89
C ASP A 343 13.35 -1.00 -6.99
N ALA A 344 12.93 -1.59 -5.86
CA ALA A 344 12.08 -0.93 -4.87
C ALA A 344 12.70 0.40 -4.40
N PHE A 345 13.98 0.38 -4.03
CA PHE A 345 14.70 1.56 -3.56
C PHE A 345 14.90 2.61 -4.66
N GLN A 346 15.34 2.21 -5.86
CA GLN A 346 15.68 3.13 -6.94
C GLN A 346 14.47 3.72 -7.65
N HIS A 347 13.47 2.88 -7.97
CA HIS A 347 12.37 3.26 -8.85
C HIS A 347 11.04 3.47 -8.12
N ARG A 348 10.84 2.84 -6.95
CA ARG A 348 9.62 3.02 -6.15
C ARG A 348 9.86 3.86 -4.91
N LEU A 349 11.11 4.23 -4.63
CA LEU A 349 11.52 4.96 -3.42
C LEU A 349 10.97 4.30 -2.15
N GLN A 350 10.98 2.95 -2.16
CA GLN A 350 10.47 2.07 -1.12
C GLN A 350 11.65 1.35 -0.46
N ASP A 351 12.12 1.87 0.67
CA ASP A 351 13.26 1.34 1.43
C ASP A 351 12.80 0.29 2.44
N TRP A 352 12.17 -0.78 1.95
CA TRP A 352 11.64 -1.82 2.82
C TRP A 352 12.73 -2.62 3.57
N GLY A 353 13.95 -2.71 3.02
CA GLY A 353 15.09 -3.28 3.72
C GLY A 353 15.46 -2.46 4.95
N GLY A 354 15.59 -1.15 4.81
CA GLY A 354 15.81 -0.23 5.92
C GLY A 354 14.66 -0.23 6.94
N TRP A 355 13.41 -0.41 6.48
CA TRP A 355 12.27 -0.51 7.39
C TRP A 355 12.32 -1.78 8.26
N LEU A 356 12.73 -2.93 7.70
CA LEU A 356 12.92 -4.17 8.46
C LEU A 356 14.04 -4.02 9.48
N GLU A 357 15.21 -3.51 9.03
CA GLU A 357 16.39 -3.32 9.91
C GLU A 357 16.08 -2.38 11.07
N ALA A 358 15.34 -1.30 10.81
CA ALA A 358 14.92 -0.34 11.83
C ALA A 358 13.73 -0.81 12.68
N GLY A 359 13.13 -1.97 12.38
CA GLY A 359 11.96 -2.50 13.07
C GLY A 359 10.69 -1.66 12.90
N LEU A 360 10.56 -0.98 11.76
CA LEU A 360 9.38 -0.17 11.41
C LEU A 360 8.24 -1.00 10.82
N ILE A 361 8.53 -2.22 10.40
CA ILE A 361 7.56 -3.23 9.97
C ILE A 361 7.94 -4.58 10.59
N ASP A 362 6.94 -5.38 10.94
CA ASP A 362 7.14 -6.70 11.54
C ASP A 362 7.36 -7.79 10.49
N ALA A 363 6.85 -7.60 9.26
CA ALA A 363 7.03 -8.53 8.15
C ALA A 363 6.78 -7.84 6.79
N ILE A 364 7.33 -8.45 5.73
CA ILE A 364 7.09 -8.07 4.34
C ILE A 364 6.28 -9.11 3.60
N CYS A 365 5.52 -8.64 2.60
CA CYS A 365 4.81 -9.47 1.63
C CYS A 365 5.34 -9.12 0.24
N PRO A 366 6.41 -9.79 -0.25
CA PRO A 366 6.96 -9.53 -1.57
C PRO A 366 5.95 -9.88 -2.68
N MET A 367 5.66 -8.92 -3.55
CA MET A 367 4.78 -9.10 -4.70
C MET A 367 5.51 -9.83 -5.84
N ALA A 368 5.94 -11.07 -5.57
CA ALA A 368 6.71 -11.90 -6.49
C ALA A 368 5.79 -12.53 -7.56
N TYR A 369 5.07 -11.68 -8.32
CA TYR A 369 4.15 -12.09 -9.37
C TYR A 369 4.91 -12.49 -10.64
N THR A 370 5.31 -13.77 -10.69
CA THR A 370 6.00 -14.34 -11.85
C THR A 370 5.55 -15.78 -12.10
N THR A 371 5.46 -16.16 -13.36
CA THR A 371 5.21 -17.55 -13.77
C THR A 371 6.49 -18.37 -13.91
N GLU A 372 7.66 -17.75 -13.69
CA GLU A 372 8.97 -18.40 -13.79
C GLU A 372 9.43 -18.89 -12.41
N PRO A 373 9.44 -20.23 -12.15
CA PRO A 373 9.81 -20.76 -10.84
C PRO A 373 11.20 -20.36 -10.35
N ALA A 374 12.18 -20.27 -11.25
CA ALA A 374 13.54 -19.85 -10.91
C ALA A 374 13.58 -18.40 -10.42
N LYS A 375 12.88 -17.48 -11.10
CA LYS A 375 12.77 -16.08 -10.72
C LYS A 375 12.03 -15.92 -9.40
N PHE A 376 10.95 -16.69 -9.20
CA PHE A 376 10.25 -16.70 -7.92
C PHE A 376 11.18 -17.11 -6.78
N ALA A 377 11.92 -18.23 -6.95
CA ALA A 377 12.84 -18.71 -5.94
C ALA A 377 13.95 -17.70 -5.62
N GLU A 378 14.50 -17.02 -6.62
CA GLU A 378 15.49 -15.96 -6.46
C GLU A 378 14.93 -14.77 -5.65
N GLN A 379 13.74 -14.28 -6.01
CA GLN A 379 13.10 -13.16 -5.32
C GLN A 379 12.78 -13.50 -3.85
N ILE A 380 12.30 -14.71 -3.58
CA ILE A 380 12.02 -15.14 -2.20
C ILE A 380 13.31 -15.36 -1.41
N ALA A 381 14.37 -15.89 -2.03
CA ALA A 381 15.66 -16.04 -1.37
C ALA A 381 16.24 -14.68 -0.97
N ALA A 382 16.22 -13.70 -1.88
CA ALA A 382 16.67 -12.33 -1.61
C ALA A 382 15.84 -11.66 -0.48
N ALA A 383 14.51 -11.84 -0.50
CA ALA A 383 13.64 -11.31 0.54
C ALA A 383 13.91 -11.94 1.92
N ARG A 384 14.20 -13.24 1.98
CA ARG A 384 14.57 -13.95 3.22
C ARG A 384 15.93 -13.49 3.75
N GLU A 385 16.90 -13.34 2.88
CA GLU A 385 18.22 -12.82 3.25
C GLU A 385 18.11 -11.41 3.88
N ALA A 386 17.36 -10.53 3.24
CA ALA A 386 17.11 -9.19 3.76
C ALA A 386 16.35 -9.20 5.10
N ALA A 387 15.47 -10.18 5.33
CA ALA A 387 14.73 -10.36 6.59
C ALA A 387 15.56 -11.07 7.69
N GLY A 388 16.77 -11.53 7.39
CA GLY A 388 17.62 -12.23 8.34
C GLY A 388 17.14 -13.65 8.67
N THR A 389 16.50 -14.35 7.73
CA THR A 389 15.83 -15.64 7.97
C THR A 389 16.24 -16.74 6.98
#